data_91d1ba6394d9c58a2bcf9ff72e575e89
#
_entry.id   91d1ba6394d9c58a2bcf9ff72e575e89
#
_cell.length_a   1.000
_cell.length_b   1.000
_cell.length_c   1.000
_cell.angle_alpha   90.00
_cell.angle_beta   90.00
_cell.angle_gamma   90.00
#
_symmetry.space_group_name_H-M   'P 1'
#
loop_
_entity.id
_entity.type
_entity.pdbx_description
1 polymer ?
#
loop_
_entity_poly.entity_id
_entity_poly.type
_entity_poly.pdbx_seq_one_letter_code
_entity_poly.pdbx_strand_id
1 'polypeptide(L)'
;ESGFSTFGHSDDTINSSYKSWFSKDKFNEDNIYSNTQVKSLAISNGKATHVNVEHNGQSYSVAVEKVILASGSLNTPKILLNSGYKNKHLGQHLKLHPVSGVAGKFSDLQNPWAGSMQGIYSDDNLFRKDNYGYLLEGLPMHPSLFFPFFPNNQDNFADFISSYNYWSGSIVLTSDTSSGSIINKNPQHLWKYNLNNFDHGNLLHGIENLVKANFLAGAEEIMVATSPTMHWKRESNEDIESFIGKVRKVRNEPFRILLGSAHQMGTARIHPN
;
A
#
# COMPACT_ATOMS: atom_id res chain seq x y z
N GLU A 1 3.20 -14.27 -18.59
CA GLU A 1 3.09 -14.66 -17.17
C GLU A 1 3.53 -13.50 -16.28
N SER A 2 2.60 -12.61 -15.98
CA SER A 2 2.90 -11.36 -15.26
C SER A 2 2.59 -11.42 -13.76
N GLY A 3 2.25 -12.61 -13.22
CA GLY A 3 1.78 -12.79 -11.83
C GLY A 3 2.81 -12.55 -10.72
N PHE A 4 4.08 -12.49 -11.05
CA PHE A 4 5.15 -12.35 -10.05
C PHE A 4 5.70 -10.93 -9.91
N SER A 5 4.98 -9.91 -10.40
CA SER A 5 5.46 -8.51 -10.38
C SER A 5 5.85 -8.01 -8.99
N THR A 6 5.17 -8.47 -7.93
CA THR A 6 5.46 -8.09 -6.54
C THR A 6 6.76 -8.69 -6.00
N PHE A 7 7.18 -9.84 -6.53
CA PHE A 7 8.34 -10.60 -6.03
C PHE A 7 9.47 -10.71 -7.07
N GLY A 8 9.32 -10.04 -8.19
CA GLY A 8 10.24 -10.11 -9.33
C GLY A 8 9.82 -11.16 -10.35
N HIS A 9 10.32 -10.99 -11.56
CA HIS A 9 10.13 -11.92 -12.67
C HIS A 9 11.40 -12.73 -12.87
N SER A 10 11.26 -14.04 -13.05
CA SER A 10 12.37 -14.94 -13.30
C SER A 10 12.89 -14.89 -14.73
N ASP A 11 12.11 -14.29 -15.65
CA ASP A 11 12.28 -14.38 -17.10
C ASP A 11 12.87 -13.13 -17.76
N ASP A 12 13.34 -12.17 -16.98
CA ASP A 12 13.96 -10.94 -17.49
C ASP A 12 13.07 -10.06 -18.39
N THR A 13 11.76 -10.37 -18.52
CA THR A 13 10.84 -9.65 -19.41
C THR A 13 10.39 -8.30 -18.84
N ILE A 14 10.50 -8.08 -17.53
CA ILE A 14 10.16 -6.80 -16.95
C ILE A 14 11.28 -5.77 -17.15
N ASN A 15 10.87 -4.63 -17.68
CA ASN A 15 11.72 -3.46 -17.74
C ASN A 15 11.70 -2.74 -16.38
N SER A 16 12.82 -2.71 -15.69
CA SER A 16 13.00 -2.05 -14.40
C SER A 16 13.93 -0.86 -14.52
N SER A 17 13.91 0.02 -13.51
CA SER A 17 14.89 1.12 -13.44
C SER A 17 16.32 0.61 -13.48
N TYR A 18 16.58 -0.55 -12.87
CA TYR A 18 17.91 -1.19 -12.92
C TYR A 18 18.33 -1.50 -14.36
N LYS A 19 17.47 -2.18 -15.14
CA LYS A 19 17.76 -2.52 -16.54
C LYS A 19 17.82 -1.30 -17.44
N SER A 20 16.88 -0.34 -17.25
CA SER A 20 16.76 0.81 -18.13
C SER A 20 17.81 1.89 -17.89
N TRP A 21 18.17 2.12 -16.63
CA TRP A 21 18.96 3.27 -16.21
C TRP A 21 20.32 2.89 -15.63
N PHE A 22 20.42 1.77 -14.90
CA PHE A 22 21.63 1.32 -14.22
C PHE A 22 22.35 0.19 -14.97
N SER A 23 21.94 -0.14 -16.21
CA SER A 23 22.70 -1.09 -17.03
C SER A 23 24.11 -0.55 -17.32
N LYS A 24 25.09 -1.46 -17.41
CA LYS A 24 26.53 -1.14 -17.55
C LYS A 24 26.85 -0.17 -18.68
N ASP A 25 26.02 -0.12 -19.73
CA ASP A 25 26.24 0.72 -20.90
C ASP A 25 25.80 2.18 -20.71
N LYS A 26 25.05 2.49 -19.64
CA LYS A 26 24.44 3.81 -19.44
C LYS A 26 24.87 4.49 -18.14
N PHE A 27 25.38 3.75 -17.18
CA PHE A 27 25.76 4.27 -15.87
C PHE A 27 27.12 3.76 -15.44
N ASN A 28 27.99 4.65 -14.96
CA ASN A 28 29.25 4.24 -14.34
C ASN A 28 28.94 3.74 -12.91
N GLU A 29 29.17 2.45 -12.66
CA GLU A 29 28.96 1.82 -11.35
C GLU A 29 29.78 2.50 -10.24
N ASP A 30 30.91 3.13 -10.57
CA ASP A 30 31.77 3.87 -9.64
C ASP A 30 31.05 5.09 -9.01
N ASN A 31 29.92 5.51 -9.57
CA ASN A 31 29.10 6.62 -9.06
C ASN A 31 27.93 6.14 -8.19
N ILE A 32 27.80 4.83 -7.94
CA ILE A 32 26.76 4.26 -7.10
C ILE A 32 27.35 3.81 -5.77
N TYR A 33 26.99 4.48 -4.71
CA TYR A 33 27.42 4.15 -3.36
C TYR A 33 26.33 3.34 -2.64
N SER A 34 26.39 2.02 -2.79
CA SER A 34 25.51 1.09 -2.03
C SER A 34 25.87 1.14 -0.53
N ASN A 35 24.99 0.63 0.33
CA ASN A 35 25.16 0.65 1.79
C ASN A 35 25.45 2.04 2.36
N THR A 36 24.91 3.09 1.70
CA THR A 36 25.14 4.49 2.04
C THR A 36 23.82 5.17 2.37
N GLN A 37 23.65 5.53 3.63
CA GLN A 37 22.45 6.19 4.11
C GLN A 37 22.67 7.69 4.24
N VAL A 38 21.91 8.51 3.52
CA VAL A 38 21.87 9.96 3.72
C VAL A 38 21.15 10.27 5.02
N LYS A 39 21.82 10.95 5.94
CA LYS A 39 21.29 11.36 7.24
C LYS A 39 20.73 12.77 7.22
N SER A 40 21.45 13.72 6.62
CA SER A 40 21.09 15.14 6.55
C SER A 40 21.88 15.87 5.45
N LEU A 41 21.49 17.12 5.19
CA LEU A 41 22.21 18.06 4.35
C LEU A 41 22.79 19.18 5.21
N ALA A 42 23.99 19.65 4.91
CA ALA A 42 24.46 20.95 5.37
C ALA A 42 23.93 22.03 4.42
N ILE A 43 23.16 22.96 4.97
CA ILE A 43 22.53 24.06 4.21
C ILE A 43 23.10 25.38 4.70
N SER A 44 23.68 26.17 3.80
CA SER A 44 24.18 27.50 4.09
C SER A 44 23.64 28.50 3.04
N ASN A 45 23.11 29.63 3.50
CA ASN A 45 22.52 30.65 2.64
C ASN A 45 21.49 30.10 1.64
N GLY A 46 20.65 29.15 2.08
CA GLY A 46 19.62 28.52 1.24
C GLY A 46 20.13 27.51 0.20
N LYS A 47 21.41 27.16 0.22
CA LYS A 47 22.05 26.22 -0.70
C LYS A 47 22.56 25.00 0.09
N ALA A 48 22.34 23.80 -0.44
CA ALA A 48 23.02 22.61 0.06
C ALA A 48 24.51 22.68 -0.30
N THR A 49 25.38 22.47 0.68
CA THR A 49 26.84 22.51 0.51
C THR A 49 27.46 21.13 0.70
N HIS A 50 26.89 20.32 1.58
CA HIS A 50 27.37 18.95 1.83
C HIS A 50 26.19 18.01 2.06
N VAL A 51 26.43 16.74 1.77
CA VAL A 51 25.56 15.62 2.15
C VAL A 51 26.25 14.83 3.26
N ASN A 52 25.61 14.71 4.41
CA ASN A 52 26.09 13.89 5.51
C ASN A 52 25.54 12.47 5.36
N VAL A 53 26.42 11.51 5.23
CA VAL A 53 26.09 10.10 4.96
C VAL A 53 26.72 9.17 6.00
N GLU A 54 26.11 8.02 6.16
CA GLU A 54 26.71 6.87 6.84
C GLU A 54 26.94 5.79 5.79
N HIS A 55 28.16 5.39 5.61
CA HIS A 55 28.58 4.32 4.70
C HIS A 55 29.30 3.24 5.50
N ASN A 56 28.80 2.01 5.48
CA ASN A 56 29.34 0.87 6.23
C ASN A 56 29.59 1.19 7.71
N GLY A 57 28.68 1.94 8.36
CA GLY A 57 28.78 2.31 9.78
C GLY A 57 29.70 3.49 10.10
N GLN A 58 30.34 4.09 9.10
CA GLN A 58 31.18 5.28 9.26
C GLN A 58 30.49 6.52 8.69
N SER A 59 30.64 7.65 9.37
CA SER A 59 30.05 8.94 8.94
C SER A 59 31.00 9.74 8.05
N TYR A 60 30.45 10.28 6.98
CA TYR A 60 31.16 11.13 6.02
C TYR A 60 30.36 12.39 5.73
N SER A 61 31.07 13.47 5.35
CA SER A 61 30.46 14.69 4.84
C SER A 61 31.05 14.96 3.44
N VAL A 62 30.18 14.87 2.43
CA VAL A 62 30.57 14.97 1.02
C VAL A 62 30.14 16.31 0.48
N ALA A 63 31.09 17.11 -0.06
CA ALA A 63 30.80 18.38 -0.69
C ALA A 63 30.00 18.17 -1.99
N VAL A 64 28.97 19.00 -2.19
CA VAL A 64 28.07 18.93 -3.34
C VAL A 64 27.66 20.30 -3.83
N GLU A 65 27.38 20.43 -5.12
CA GLU A 65 26.83 21.64 -5.70
C GLU A 65 25.31 21.63 -5.79
N LYS A 66 24.74 20.43 -5.97
CA LYS A 66 23.29 20.22 -6.10
C LYS A 66 22.90 18.86 -5.53
N VAL A 67 21.73 18.78 -4.90
CA VAL A 67 21.17 17.55 -4.36
C VAL A 67 19.78 17.31 -4.94
N ILE A 68 19.53 16.09 -5.42
CA ILE A 68 18.22 15.62 -5.81
C ILE A 68 17.79 14.59 -4.79
N LEU A 69 16.70 14.89 -4.05
CA LEU A 69 16.12 13.98 -3.06
C LEU A 69 15.04 13.11 -3.72
N ALA A 70 15.35 11.85 -3.93
CA ALA A 70 14.46 10.85 -4.53
C ALA A 70 14.16 9.68 -3.56
N SER A 71 14.17 9.94 -2.24
CA SER A 71 14.04 8.92 -1.18
C SER A 71 12.60 8.56 -0.84
N GLY A 72 11.65 8.92 -1.69
CA GLY A 72 10.21 8.67 -1.49
C GLY A 72 9.58 9.55 -0.42
N SER A 73 8.26 9.45 -0.30
CA SER A 73 7.44 10.33 0.54
C SER A 73 7.70 10.16 2.05
N LEU A 74 8.26 9.05 2.48
CA LEU A 74 8.54 8.83 3.89
C LEU A 74 9.92 9.36 4.30
N ASN A 75 10.94 9.21 3.45
CA ASN A 75 12.32 9.53 3.84
C ASN A 75 12.78 10.92 3.34
N THR A 76 12.30 11.39 2.18
CA THR A 76 12.63 12.74 1.69
C THR A 76 12.36 13.85 2.73
N PRO A 77 11.15 13.91 3.35
CA PRO A 77 10.91 14.91 4.38
C PRO A 77 11.77 14.70 5.64
N LYS A 78 12.13 13.46 6.00
CA LYS A 78 13.01 13.21 7.15
C LYS A 78 14.41 13.77 6.94
N ILE A 79 14.99 13.56 5.76
CA ILE A 79 16.31 14.13 5.42
C ILE A 79 16.28 15.65 5.57
N LEU A 80 15.27 16.33 5.03
CA LEU A 80 15.12 17.78 5.12
C LEU A 80 14.87 18.25 6.56
N LEU A 81 14.03 17.57 7.34
CA LEU A 81 13.78 17.88 8.76
C LEU A 81 15.07 17.70 9.58
N ASN A 82 15.82 16.62 9.35
CA ASN A 82 17.12 16.39 9.98
C ASN A 82 18.18 17.44 9.60
N SER A 83 18.02 18.05 8.43
CA SER A 83 18.88 19.14 7.94
C SER A 83 18.53 20.50 8.53
N GLY A 84 17.54 20.58 9.42
CA GLY A 84 17.06 21.84 10.00
C GLY A 84 16.23 22.68 9.03
N TYR A 85 15.85 22.15 7.87
CA TYR A 85 15.00 22.89 6.93
C TYR A 85 13.61 23.11 7.51
N LYS A 86 13.17 24.36 7.55
CA LYS A 86 11.90 24.77 8.16
C LYS A 86 10.89 25.13 7.08
N ASN A 87 9.85 24.31 6.96
CA ASN A 87 8.68 24.59 6.14
C ASN A 87 7.46 23.97 6.83
N LYS A 88 6.38 24.73 6.99
CA LYS A 88 5.16 24.30 7.68
C LYS A 88 4.46 23.09 7.03
N HIS A 89 4.71 22.84 5.75
CA HIS A 89 4.12 21.75 4.98
C HIS A 89 5.02 20.51 4.89
N LEU A 90 6.30 20.65 5.23
CA LEU A 90 7.25 19.55 5.15
C LEU A 90 6.88 18.44 6.14
N GLY A 91 6.78 17.22 5.65
CA GLY A 91 6.36 16.06 6.44
C GLY A 91 4.86 16.04 6.78
N GLN A 92 4.08 17.02 6.30
CA GLN A 92 2.62 17.06 6.44
C GLN A 92 1.94 16.56 5.16
N HIS A 93 0.62 16.42 5.21
CA HIS A 93 -0.20 16.06 4.05
C HIS A 93 0.10 14.66 3.48
N LEU A 94 0.52 13.72 4.32
CA LEU A 94 0.69 12.33 3.90
C LEU A 94 -0.65 11.78 3.42
N LYS A 95 -0.68 11.33 2.17
CA LYS A 95 -1.75 10.57 1.56
C LYS A 95 -1.29 9.13 1.38
N LEU A 96 -2.18 8.19 1.58
CA LEU A 96 -1.84 6.76 1.56
C LEU A 96 -2.57 5.96 0.50
N HIS A 97 -3.69 6.49 -0.04
CA HIS A 97 -4.54 5.71 -0.94
C HIS A 97 -4.89 4.36 -0.28
N PRO A 98 -5.66 4.37 0.83
CA PRO A 98 -5.88 3.18 1.66
C PRO A 98 -6.49 2.03 0.87
N VAL A 99 -5.98 0.83 1.13
CA VAL A 99 -6.39 -0.41 0.48
C VAL A 99 -6.89 -1.38 1.52
N SER A 100 -8.00 -2.05 1.25
CA SER A 100 -8.46 -3.23 1.97
C SER A 100 -8.94 -4.29 0.99
N GLY A 101 -9.23 -5.50 1.45
CA GLY A 101 -9.52 -6.61 0.55
C GLY A 101 -10.68 -7.50 0.94
N VAL A 102 -11.13 -8.23 -0.06
CA VAL A 102 -12.10 -9.31 0.04
C VAL A 102 -11.52 -10.53 -0.68
N ALA A 103 -11.63 -11.70 -0.07
CA ALA A 103 -11.29 -12.98 -0.68
C ALA A 103 -12.54 -13.81 -0.87
N GLY A 104 -12.70 -14.41 -2.05
CA GLY A 104 -13.78 -15.34 -2.39
C GLY A 104 -13.23 -16.73 -2.66
N LYS A 105 -13.86 -17.78 -2.11
CA LYS A 105 -13.56 -19.17 -2.42
C LYS A 105 -14.58 -19.70 -3.43
N PHE A 106 -14.09 -20.43 -4.41
CA PHE A 106 -14.88 -20.98 -5.50
C PHE A 106 -14.75 -22.51 -5.58
N SER A 107 -15.69 -23.17 -6.25
CA SER A 107 -15.61 -24.61 -6.54
C SER A 107 -14.47 -24.96 -7.50
N ASP A 108 -14.12 -24.03 -8.41
CA ASP A 108 -13.09 -24.21 -9.41
C ASP A 108 -11.74 -23.67 -8.94
N LEU A 109 -10.64 -24.29 -9.43
CA LEU A 109 -9.28 -23.85 -9.15
C LEU A 109 -9.05 -22.42 -9.65
N GLN A 110 -8.68 -21.51 -8.76
CA GLN A 110 -8.35 -20.12 -9.06
C GLN A 110 -6.85 -19.90 -9.28
N ASN A 111 -6.00 -20.71 -8.64
CA ASN A 111 -4.54 -20.53 -8.63
C ASN A 111 -4.16 -19.09 -8.29
N PRO A 112 -4.49 -18.59 -7.10
CA PRO A 112 -4.52 -17.16 -6.77
C PRO A 112 -3.17 -16.43 -6.88
N TRP A 113 -2.07 -17.15 -6.94
CA TRP A 113 -0.73 -16.58 -7.17
C TRP A 113 -0.40 -16.41 -8.66
N ALA A 114 -1.18 -16.98 -9.57
CA ALA A 114 -0.98 -16.90 -11.01
C ALA A 114 -1.73 -15.70 -11.61
N GLY A 115 -1.27 -15.19 -12.73
CA GLY A 115 -1.92 -14.11 -13.45
C GLY A 115 -1.28 -12.74 -13.26
N SER A 116 -1.85 -11.75 -13.93
CA SER A 116 -1.36 -10.37 -13.89
C SER A 116 -1.73 -9.69 -12.59
N MET A 117 -0.82 -8.89 -12.05
CA MET A 117 -1.13 -7.91 -11.03
C MET A 117 -2.14 -6.91 -11.61
N GLN A 118 -3.31 -6.76 -10.95
CA GLN A 118 -4.32 -5.75 -11.31
C GLN A 118 -4.76 -5.80 -12.78
N GLY A 119 -4.81 -7.02 -13.36
CA GLY A 119 -5.20 -7.22 -14.75
C GLY A 119 -6.66 -6.90 -15.06
N ILE A 120 -7.50 -6.82 -14.04
CA ILE A 120 -8.93 -6.46 -14.10
C ILE A 120 -9.21 -5.41 -13.03
N TYR A 121 -9.92 -4.35 -13.41
CA TYR A 121 -10.36 -3.30 -12.49
C TYR A 121 -11.73 -2.76 -12.89
N SER A 122 -12.44 -2.11 -11.93
CA SER A 122 -13.60 -1.25 -12.18
C SER A 122 -13.35 0.13 -11.59
N ASP A 123 -13.61 1.15 -12.40
CA ASP A 123 -13.51 2.57 -12.07
C ASP A 123 -14.88 3.27 -11.96
N ASP A 124 -15.98 2.52 -12.03
CA ASP A 124 -17.36 3.03 -11.95
C ASP A 124 -17.61 3.91 -10.73
N ASN A 125 -16.84 3.70 -9.66
CA ASN A 125 -16.97 4.43 -8.41
C ASN A 125 -15.78 5.36 -8.11
N LEU A 126 -14.96 5.67 -9.10
CA LEU A 126 -13.77 6.52 -8.93
C LEU A 126 -14.15 7.95 -8.54
N PHE A 127 -15.21 8.48 -9.15
CA PHE A 127 -15.72 9.82 -8.89
C PHE A 127 -17.14 9.75 -8.26
N ARG A 128 -17.18 9.50 -6.96
CA ARG A 128 -18.44 9.49 -6.21
C ARG A 128 -18.74 10.88 -5.65
N LYS A 129 -18.95 11.00 -4.34
CA LYS A 129 -19.22 12.25 -3.66
C LYS A 129 -17.97 13.14 -3.67
N ASP A 130 -18.12 14.39 -4.02
CA ASP A 130 -17.07 15.42 -4.02
C ASP A 130 -15.82 15.01 -4.85
N ASN A 131 -16.02 14.22 -5.90
CA ASN A 131 -14.98 13.65 -6.76
C ASN A 131 -14.00 12.70 -6.04
N TYR A 132 -14.39 12.17 -4.89
CA TYR A 132 -13.67 11.12 -4.18
C TYR A 132 -14.44 9.81 -4.23
N GLY A 133 -13.74 8.73 -4.43
CA GLY A 133 -14.32 7.40 -4.51
C GLY A 133 -13.27 6.32 -4.34
N TYR A 134 -13.37 5.28 -5.15
CA TYR A 134 -12.44 4.15 -5.08
C TYR A 134 -12.38 3.39 -6.42
N LEU A 135 -11.29 2.65 -6.60
CA LEU A 135 -11.13 1.60 -7.60
C LEU A 135 -11.35 0.23 -6.96
N LEU A 136 -11.88 -0.69 -7.74
CA LEU A 136 -11.87 -2.12 -7.41
C LEU A 136 -10.90 -2.83 -8.33
N GLU A 137 -10.06 -3.70 -7.79
CA GLU A 137 -9.04 -4.40 -8.57
C GLU A 137 -8.95 -5.88 -8.19
N GLY A 138 -8.75 -6.74 -9.18
CA GLY A 138 -8.32 -8.11 -8.96
C GLY A 138 -6.86 -8.13 -8.52
N LEU A 139 -6.53 -8.92 -7.50
CA LEU A 139 -5.17 -9.01 -6.97
C LEU A 139 -4.71 -10.45 -6.91
N PRO A 140 -3.56 -10.81 -7.53
CA PRO A 140 -2.94 -12.11 -7.29
C PRO A 140 -2.60 -12.28 -5.82
N MET A 141 -3.07 -13.38 -5.24
CA MET A 141 -2.89 -13.69 -3.83
C MET A 141 -1.61 -14.51 -3.62
N HIS A 142 -0.45 -13.84 -3.56
CA HIS A 142 0.73 -14.55 -3.07
C HIS A 142 0.63 -14.75 -1.55
N PRO A 143 0.88 -15.96 -1.01
CA PRO A 143 0.67 -16.27 0.42
C PRO A 143 1.29 -15.25 1.38
N SER A 144 2.52 -14.80 1.13
CA SER A 144 3.21 -13.85 2.00
C SER A 144 2.55 -12.46 2.07
N LEU A 145 1.75 -12.08 1.06
CA LEU A 145 1.01 -10.82 1.06
C LEU A 145 -0.37 -10.97 1.71
N PHE A 146 -1.00 -12.13 1.55
CA PHE A 146 -2.39 -12.32 1.97
C PHE A 146 -2.56 -12.88 3.36
N PHE A 147 -1.66 -13.72 3.84
CA PHE A 147 -1.77 -14.27 5.19
C PHE A 147 -1.78 -13.22 6.31
N PRO A 148 -1.18 -12.03 6.19
CA PRO A 148 -1.38 -10.96 7.15
C PRO A 148 -2.81 -10.39 7.19
N PHE A 149 -3.60 -10.59 6.12
CA PHE A 149 -4.95 -10.06 6.00
C PHE A 149 -6.03 -11.11 6.24
N PHE A 150 -5.76 -12.40 5.96
CA PHE A 150 -6.76 -13.46 5.97
C PHE A 150 -6.17 -14.81 6.40
N PRO A 151 -6.91 -15.58 7.18
CA PRO A 151 -7.80 -15.15 8.24
C PRO A 151 -6.97 -14.73 9.46
N ASN A 152 -7.50 -13.86 10.28
CA ASN A 152 -6.82 -13.46 11.52
C ASN A 152 -7.39 -14.13 12.77
N ASN A 153 -8.10 -15.23 12.62
CA ASN A 153 -8.54 -16.12 13.67
C ASN A 153 -8.02 -17.55 13.41
N GLN A 154 -7.64 -18.26 14.46
CA GLN A 154 -7.00 -19.57 14.35
C GLN A 154 -7.93 -20.65 13.76
N ASP A 155 -9.23 -20.54 14.01
CA ASP A 155 -10.21 -21.58 13.66
C ASP A 155 -10.34 -21.78 12.15
N ASN A 156 -10.11 -20.73 11.34
CA ASN A 156 -10.28 -20.80 9.89
C ASN A 156 -8.95 -20.85 9.12
N PHE A 157 -7.81 -20.75 9.80
CA PHE A 157 -6.51 -20.63 9.12
C PHE A 157 -6.09 -21.94 8.42
N ALA A 158 -6.28 -23.08 9.08
CA ALA A 158 -5.94 -24.38 8.50
C ALA A 158 -6.79 -24.69 7.26
N ASP A 159 -8.09 -24.42 7.32
CA ASP A 159 -9.02 -24.62 6.21
C ASP A 159 -8.71 -23.68 5.05
N PHE A 160 -8.39 -22.42 5.34
CA PHE A 160 -7.97 -21.43 4.34
C PHE A 160 -6.70 -21.88 3.61
N ILE A 161 -5.67 -22.32 4.34
CA ILE A 161 -4.41 -22.81 3.75
C ILE A 161 -4.62 -24.06 2.91
N SER A 162 -5.36 -25.03 3.41
CA SER A 162 -5.60 -26.31 2.72
C SER A 162 -6.40 -26.14 1.43
N SER A 163 -7.25 -25.12 1.36
CA SER A 163 -8.08 -24.78 0.20
C SER A 163 -7.57 -23.57 -0.59
N TYR A 164 -6.32 -23.13 -0.36
CA TYR A 164 -5.80 -21.87 -0.90
C TYR A 164 -5.92 -21.74 -2.42
N ASN A 165 -5.79 -22.85 -3.15
CA ASN A 165 -5.88 -22.88 -4.61
C ASN A 165 -7.25 -22.48 -5.17
N TYR A 166 -8.29 -22.50 -4.33
CA TYR A 166 -9.68 -22.19 -4.69
C TYR A 166 -10.08 -20.76 -4.36
N TRP A 167 -9.20 -19.98 -3.71
CA TRP A 167 -9.46 -18.60 -3.34
C TRP A 167 -9.05 -17.62 -4.43
N SER A 168 -9.76 -16.51 -4.53
CA SER A 168 -9.42 -15.36 -5.38
C SER A 168 -9.47 -14.09 -4.55
N GLY A 169 -8.52 -13.17 -4.79
CA GLY A 169 -8.39 -11.92 -4.07
C GLY A 169 -8.85 -10.72 -4.89
N SER A 170 -9.49 -9.80 -4.20
CA SER A 170 -9.86 -8.50 -4.75
C SER A 170 -9.64 -7.40 -3.70
N ILE A 171 -9.32 -6.20 -4.16
CA ILE A 171 -9.03 -5.05 -3.31
C ILE A 171 -9.84 -3.84 -3.71
N VAL A 172 -10.09 -2.99 -2.73
CA VAL A 172 -10.60 -1.64 -2.90
C VAL A 172 -9.51 -0.64 -2.58
N LEU A 173 -9.25 0.28 -3.49
CA LEU A 173 -8.31 1.39 -3.33
C LEU A 173 -9.11 2.69 -3.22
N THR A 174 -9.02 3.36 -2.09
CA THR A 174 -9.85 4.53 -1.78
C THR A 174 -9.08 5.83 -1.98
N SER A 175 -9.61 6.75 -2.79
CA SER A 175 -9.08 8.12 -2.87
C SER A 175 -9.30 8.83 -1.53
N ASP A 176 -8.21 9.16 -0.82
CA ASP A 176 -8.32 9.66 0.54
C ASP A 176 -8.34 11.18 0.64
N THR A 177 -9.34 11.71 1.37
CA THR A 177 -9.37 13.10 1.87
C THR A 177 -8.58 13.21 3.17
N SER A 178 -8.44 12.13 3.90
CA SER A 178 -7.61 12.00 5.11
C SER A 178 -6.19 12.45 4.86
N SER A 179 -5.54 12.95 5.90
CA SER A 179 -4.17 13.47 5.80
C SER A 179 -3.39 13.10 7.04
N GLY A 180 -2.19 12.58 6.82
CA GLY A 180 -1.25 12.21 7.86
C GLY A 180 -0.01 13.11 7.90
N SER A 181 0.95 12.72 8.74
CA SER A 181 2.22 13.41 8.88
C SER A 181 3.36 12.44 9.20
N ILE A 182 4.57 12.86 8.86
CA ILE A 182 5.80 12.16 9.22
C ILE A 182 6.19 12.51 10.66
N ILE A 183 6.54 11.50 11.45
CA ILE A 183 7.05 11.64 12.81
C ILE A 183 8.57 11.52 12.77
N ASN A 184 9.28 12.63 12.95
CA ASN A 184 10.74 12.64 12.84
C ASN A 184 11.46 12.22 14.13
N LYS A 185 10.79 12.32 15.27
CA LYS A 185 11.44 12.15 16.60
C LYS A 185 11.39 10.72 17.15
N ASN A 186 10.64 9.83 16.54
CA ASN A 186 10.49 8.45 17.02
C ASN A 186 10.86 7.45 15.92
N PRO A 187 11.95 6.68 16.05
CA PRO A 187 12.35 5.69 15.06
C PRO A 187 11.35 4.53 14.94
N GLN A 188 10.54 4.27 15.96
CA GLN A 188 9.54 3.19 15.95
C GLN A 188 8.24 3.59 15.23
N HIS A 189 7.91 4.89 15.22
CA HIS A 189 6.71 5.41 14.54
C HIS A 189 7.13 6.41 13.46
N LEU A 190 7.10 5.97 12.21
CA LEU A 190 7.57 6.76 11.08
C LEU A 190 6.56 7.81 10.63
N TRP A 191 5.27 7.56 10.85
CA TRP A 191 4.16 8.44 10.44
C TRP A 191 2.96 8.30 11.36
N LYS A 192 2.08 9.29 11.29
CA LYS A 192 0.74 9.28 11.87
C LYS A 192 -0.28 9.45 10.76
N TYR A 193 -1.28 8.57 10.71
CA TYR A 193 -2.37 8.64 9.76
C TYR A 193 -3.63 8.05 10.38
N ASN A 194 -4.76 8.74 10.23
CA ASN A 194 -6.07 8.24 10.63
C ASN A 194 -7.05 8.45 9.49
N LEU A 195 -7.78 7.40 9.16
CA LEU A 195 -8.86 7.46 8.19
C LEU A 195 -10.03 8.25 8.78
N ASN A 196 -10.55 9.24 8.07
CA ASN A 196 -11.75 9.96 8.48
C ASN A 196 -13.03 9.16 8.12
N ASN A 197 -14.18 9.59 8.63
CA ASN A 197 -15.44 8.87 8.41
C ASN A 197 -15.91 8.91 6.94
N PHE A 198 -15.56 9.94 6.19
CA PHE A 198 -15.90 10.04 4.77
C PHE A 198 -15.17 8.98 3.96
N ASP A 199 -13.83 8.89 4.13
CA ASP A 199 -13.00 7.92 3.43
C ASP A 199 -13.33 6.49 3.89
N HIS A 200 -13.58 6.30 5.18
CA HIS A 200 -14.04 5.03 5.74
C HIS A 200 -15.38 4.58 5.10
N GLY A 201 -16.32 5.50 4.90
CA GLY A 201 -17.58 5.22 4.22
C GLY A 201 -17.38 4.82 2.75
N ASN A 202 -16.44 5.44 2.03
CA ASN A 202 -16.08 5.05 0.68
C ASN A 202 -15.41 3.65 0.65
N LEU A 203 -14.52 3.38 1.59
CA LEU A 203 -13.87 2.08 1.75
C LEU A 203 -14.90 0.96 2.00
N LEU A 204 -15.82 1.16 2.96
CA LEU A 204 -16.88 0.19 3.26
C LEU A 204 -17.79 -0.08 2.06
N HIS A 205 -18.16 0.97 1.31
CA HIS A 205 -18.97 0.80 0.11
C HIS A 205 -18.22 0.02 -0.98
N GLY A 206 -16.91 0.22 -1.11
CA GLY A 206 -16.08 -0.58 -2.01
C GLY A 206 -15.99 -2.05 -1.58
N ILE A 207 -15.80 -2.31 -0.29
CA ILE A 207 -15.81 -3.66 0.28
C ILE A 207 -17.18 -4.32 0.03
N GLU A 208 -18.30 -3.62 0.24
CA GLU A 208 -19.63 -4.12 -0.08
C GLU A 208 -19.75 -4.56 -1.54
N ASN A 209 -19.26 -3.74 -2.47
CA ASN A 209 -19.31 -4.08 -3.89
C ASN A 209 -18.42 -5.28 -4.24
N LEU A 210 -17.25 -5.43 -3.59
CA LEU A 210 -16.43 -6.63 -3.73
C LEU A 210 -17.13 -7.88 -3.18
N VAL A 211 -17.83 -7.78 -2.04
CA VAL A 211 -18.63 -8.88 -1.49
C VAL A 211 -19.73 -9.29 -2.48
N LYS A 212 -20.48 -8.33 -3.03
CA LYS A 212 -21.52 -8.58 -4.04
C LYS A 212 -20.94 -9.22 -5.30
N ALA A 213 -19.80 -8.71 -5.80
CA ALA A 213 -19.15 -9.25 -6.98
C ALA A 213 -18.72 -10.70 -6.79
N ASN A 214 -18.09 -11.03 -5.67
CA ASN A 214 -17.72 -12.41 -5.33
C ASN A 214 -18.95 -13.31 -5.20
N PHE A 215 -20.02 -12.85 -4.54
CA PHE A 215 -21.27 -13.59 -4.40
C PHE A 215 -21.92 -13.91 -5.75
N LEU A 216 -22.02 -12.89 -6.64
CA LEU A 216 -22.59 -13.03 -7.98
C LEU A 216 -21.73 -13.91 -8.89
N ALA A 217 -20.41 -13.88 -8.70
CA ALA A 217 -19.48 -14.78 -9.40
C ALA A 217 -19.55 -16.23 -8.93
N GLY A 218 -20.35 -16.54 -7.91
CA GLY A 218 -20.58 -17.91 -7.43
C GLY A 218 -19.68 -18.32 -6.27
N ALA A 219 -19.03 -17.38 -5.57
CA ALA A 219 -18.23 -17.75 -4.41
C ALA A 219 -19.03 -18.53 -3.37
N GLU A 220 -18.44 -19.61 -2.86
CA GLU A 220 -19.00 -20.46 -1.79
C GLU A 220 -18.71 -19.88 -0.41
N GLU A 221 -17.58 -19.20 -0.27
CA GLU A 221 -17.19 -18.51 0.95
C GLU A 221 -16.64 -17.12 0.62
N ILE A 222 -16.85 -16.15 1.49
CA ILE A 222 -16.35 -14.78 1.33
C ILE A 222 -15.75 -14.32 2.65
N MET A 223 -14.48 -13.88 2.61
CA MET A 223 -13.80 -13.26 3.74
C MET A 223 -13.55 -11.77 3.47
N VAL A 224 -13.77 -10.94 4.49
CA VAL A 224 -13.45 -9.51 4.48
C VAL A 224 -12.26 -9.25 5.41
N ALA A 225 -11.32 -8.43 4.97
CA ALA A 225 -10.10 -8.08 5.72
C ALA A 225 -10.40 -7.20 6.94
N THR A 226 -11.05 -7.78 7.93
CA THR A 226 -11.40 -7.15 9.22
C THR A 226 -10.73 -7.88 10.38
N SER A 227 -10.73 -7.31 11.56
CA SER A 227 -10.27 -7.95 12.77
C SER A 227 -11.37 -7.93 13.86
N PRO A 228 -11.92 -9.09 14.23
CA PRO A 228 -11.70 -10.42 13.63
C PRO A 228 -12.17 -10.47 12.16
N THR A 229 -11.65 -11.42 11.38
CA THR A 229 -12.06 -11.62 9.99
C THR A 229 -13.56 -11.92 9.93
N MET A 230 -14.29 -11.13 9.14
CA MET A 230 -15.68 -11.44 8.82
C MET A 230 -15.71 -12.49 7.71
N HIS A 231 -16.43 -13.57 7.96
CA HIS A 231 -16.51 -14.73 7.08
C HIS A 231 -17.95 -15.12 6.83
N TRP A 232 -18.34 -15.20 5.57
CA TRP A 232 -19.63 -15.69 5.12
C TRP A 232 -19.45 -17.01 4.34
N LYS A 233 -20.38 -17.93 4.52
CA LYS A 233 -20.44 -19.20 3.79
C LYS A 233 -21.81 -19.36 3.15
N ARG A 234 -21.86 -19.77 1.88
CA ARG A 234 -23.10 -19.99 1.12
C ARG A 234 -23.97 -21.08 1.73
N GLU A 235 -23.36 -22.10 2.32
CA GLU A 235 -24.06 -23.18 3.03
C GLU A 235 -24.63 -22.79 4.39
N SER A 236 -24.28 -21.61 4.90
CA SER A 236 -24.79 -21.12 6.18
C SER A 236 -26.23 -20.62 6.06
N ASN A 237 -26.92 -20.50 7.21
CA ASN A 237 -28.28 -19.91 7.25
C ASN A 237 -28.27 -18.38 7.14
N GLU A 238 -27.11 -17.75 6.98
CA GLU A 238 -27.00 -16.30 6.83
C GLU A 238 -27.12 -15.90 5.36
N ASP A 239 -28.16 -15.12 5.04
CA ASP A 239 -28.27 -14.54 3.72
C ASP A 239 -27.20 -13.45 3.48
N ILE A 240 -26.84 -13.22 2.22
CA ILE A 240 -25.75 -12.32 1.85
C ILE A 240 -26.06 -10.86 2.20
N GLU A 241 -27.31 -10.41 2.15
CA GLU A 241 -27.68 -9.04 2.49
C GLU A 241 -27.55 -8.78 4.00
N SER A 242 -27.84 -9.77 4.84
CA SER A 242 -27.54 -9.72 6.27
C SER A 242 -26.05 -9.59 6.54
N PHE A 243 -25.21 -10.34 5.84
CA PHE A 243 -23.75 -10.23 5.93
C PHE A 243 -23.26 -8.85 5.48
N ILE A 244 -23.71 -8.36 4.35
CA ILE A 244 -23.43 -7.01 3.85
C ILE A 244 -23.86 -5.95 4.88
N GLY A 245 -25.03 -6.14 5.50
CA GLY A 245 -25.50 -5.28 6.59
C GLY A 245 -24.55 -5.22 7.79
N LYS A 246 -23.85 -6.32 8.10
CA LYS A 246 -22.79 -6.33 9.12
C LYS A 246 -21.55 -5.57 8.64
N VAL A 247 -21.12 -5.76 7.38
CA VAL A 247 -19.98 -5.03 6.79
C VAL A 247 -20.21 -3.51 6.87
N ARG A 248 -21.38 -3.03 6.50
CA ARG A 248 -21.74 -1.59 6.58
C ARG A 248 -21.64 -1.00 7.98
N LYS A 249 -21.73 -1.81 9.03
CA LYS A 249 -21.67 -1.41 10.44
C LYS A 249 -20.28 -1.49 11.05
N VAL A 250 -19.27 -1.88 10.29
CA VAL A 250 -17.88 -1.91 10.77
C VAL A 250 -17.46 -0.49 11.12
N ARG A 251 -17.02 -0.30 12.36
CA ARG A 251 -16.67 1.02 12.88
C ARG A 251 -15.32 1.51 12.35
N ASN A 252 -15.19 2.81 12.22
CA ASN A 252 -13.92 3.48 11.97
C ASN A 252 -13.08 3.55 13.26
N GLU A 253 -12.58 2.41 13.68
CA GLU A 253 -11.74 2.24 14.85
C GLU A 253 -10.42 1.58 14.43
N PRO A 254 -9.31 1.84 15.15
CA PRO A 254 -8.03 1.18 14.86
C PRO A 254 -8.17 -0.34 14.82
N PHE A 255 -7.55 -0.96 13.84
CA PHE A 255 -7.51 -2.41 13.62
C PHE A 255 -8.85 -3.09 13.31
N ARG A 256 -9.95 -2.37 13.12
CA ARG A 256 -11.24 -2.99 12.72
C ARG A 256 -11.24 -3.41 11.27
N ILE A 257 -10.69 -2.60 10.39
CA ILE A 257 -10.39 -2.95 8.99
C ILE A 257 -8.88 -3.02 8.85
N LEU A 258 -8.39 -4.09 8.25
CA LEU A 258 -6.96 -4.21 7.94
C LEU A 258 -6.68 -3.39 6.70
N LEU A 259 -5.76 -2.44 6.84
CA LEU A 259 -5.42 -1.49 5.79
C LEU A 259 -3.98 -1.69 5.31
N GLY A 260 -3.82 -1.66 4.00
CA GLY A 260 -2.53 -1.55 3.35
C GLY A 260 -2.39 -0.23 2.61
N SER A 261 -1.19 0.09 2.16
CA SER A 261 -0.90 1.18 1.24
C SER A 261 0.39 0.91 0.48
N ALA A 262 0.36 1.16 -0.82
CA ALA A 262 1.52 1.15 -1.71
C ALA A 262 1.74 2.53 -2.37
N HIS A 263 0.97 3.56 -2.02
CA HIS A 263 0.87 4.83 -2.73
C HIS A 263 1.13 6.05 -1.83
N GLN A 264 2.21 6.01 -1.04
CA GLN A 264 2.55 7.10 -0.13
C GLN A 264 2.96 8.36 -0.91
N MET A 265 2.30 9.51 -0.63
CA MET A 265 2.56 10.77 -1.33
C MET A 265 2.28 12.01 -0.46
N GLY A 266 2.60 13.19 -0.95
CA GLY A 266 2.16 14.47 -0.42
C GLY A 266 3.06 15.14 0.62
N THR A 267 4.03 14.45 1.20
CA THR A 267 4.82 14.93 2.37
C THR A 267 5.95 15.91 2.03
N ALA A 268 6.31 16.00 0.75
CA ALA A 268 7.28 16.97 0.22
C ALA A 268 6.71 17.62 -1.04
N ARG A 269 5.46 18.07 -0.96
CA ARG A 269 4.74 18.66 -2.09
C ARG A 269 5.34 20.00 -2.51
N ILE A 270 5.27 20.27 -3.80
CA ILE A 270 5.63 21.58 -4.37
C ILE A 270 4.47 22.53 -4.08
N HIS A 271 4.70 23.52 -3.23
CA HIS A 271 3.74 24.59 -2.97
C HIS A 271 4.48 25.84 -2.51
N PRO A 272 4.17 27.02 -3.07
CA PRO A 272 4.85 28.28 -2.74
C PRO A 272 4.53 28.79 -1.34
N ASN A 273 3.42 28.33 -0.70
CA ASN A 273 2.96 28.82 0.61
C ASN A 273 2.63 27.69 1.58
#